data_b1a67b1dd5219c4dd7ad2c23a39654cf
#
_entry.id   b1a67b1dd5219c4dd7ad2c23a39654cf
#
_cell.length_a   1.000
_cell.length_b   1.000
_cell.length_c   1.000
_cell.angle_alpha   90.00
_cell.angle_beta   90.00
_cell.angle_gamma   90.00
#
_symmetry.space_group_name_H-M   'P 1'
#
loop_
_entity.id
_entity.type
_entity.pdbx_description
1 polymer ?
#
loop_
_entity_poly.entity_id
_entity_poly.type
_entity_poly.pdbx_seq_one_letter_code
_entity_poly.pdbx_strand_id
1 'polypeptide(L)'
;MKFHDLLMRHGRVISLGFALTFLSSFGQTFFISLSGPDIRNAFGLTHGAFGSIYSLATLSSGLLMIWVGSVIDRVDIRLYATTAMLGLAAAALSLSLAPNVIVLGLSLFALRLFGQGMLSHAGVMSTARLDEGVRGRALGVAALGFPAGEALFPAAAITLIATVGWTSTWRIAAFAIVVALGLGWLAGLLIGRKDPDFGAAARKRSAGEAGPRWSDTLRDWRFLALIPTMIGYPAIMTAYFFHQRFIAEVKGWSLELLASSITLFALVSVVVAMSAGSFVDRFGAVRLSHFYLAGMTAASLTLALFDTPFLPLVFFALIGLTSGCTNVVIAAVLAELFGTTHLGKIRALAGAIMVVASAATPGAIGLLFDAGISLEAICLGFVVYMLAAAAITFVLPNPRAARLRPSEG
;
A
#
# COMPACT_ATOMS: atom_id res chain seq x y z
N MET A 1 27.80 -11.52 2.74
CA MET A 1 27.71 -10.90 4.09
C MET A 1 26.59 -11.60 4.85
N LYS A 2 26.86 -12.08 6.08
CA LYS A 2 25.85 -12.70 6.95
C LYS A 2 24.83 -11.64 7.41
N PHE A 3 23.61 -12.04 7.78
CA PHE A 3 22.55 -11.09 8.22
C PHE A 3 22.98 -10.26 9.45
N HIS A 4 23.71 -10.87 10.37
CA HIS A 4 24.29 -10.17 11.51
C HIS A 4 25.23 -9.03 11.10
N ASP A 5 26.11 -9.26 10.14
CA ASP A 5 27.06 -8.25 9.64
C ASP A 5 26.33 -7.06 8.97
N LEU A 6 25.21 -7.36 8.29
CA LEU A 6 24.34 -6.34 7.71
C LEU A 6 23.78 -5.39 8.79
N LEU A 7 23.24 -5.96 9.87
CA LEU A 7 22.67 -5.19 10.97
C LEU A 7 23.75 -4.39 11.73
N MET A 8 24.93 -4.97 11.94
CA MET A 8 26.02 -4.27 12.61
C MET A 8 26.52 -3.05 11.81
N ARG A 9 26.61 -3.16 10.49
CA ARG A 9 27.13 -2.08 9.63
C ARG A 9 26.06 -1.05 9.24
N HIS A 10 24.83 -1.48 8.95
CA HIS A 10 23.77 -0.65 8.38
C HIS A 10 22.52 -0.59 9.27
N GLY A 11 22.58 -1.12 10.52
CA GLY A 11 21.43 -1.25 11.40
C GLY A 11 20.67 0.06 11.64
N ARG A 12 21.37 1.19 11.78
CA ARG A 12 20.73 2.52 11.96
C ARG A 12 19.85 2.89 10.77
N VAL A 13 20.35 2.72 9.56
CA VAL A 13 19.61 3.06 8.32
C VAL A 13 18.43 2.11 8.14
N ILE A 14 18.62 0.83 8.41
CA ILE A 14 17.58 -0.20 8.32
C ILE A 14 16.50 0.05 9.37
N SER A 15 16.88 0.34 10.63
CA SER A 15 15.95 0.67 11.72
C SER A 15 15.17 1.95 11.44
N LEU A 16 15.81 2.97 10.87
CA LEU A 16 15.12 4.18 10.41
C LEU A 16 14.10 3.83 9.33
N GLY A 17 14.50 3.06 8.30
CA GLY A 17 13.61 2.62 7.23
C GLY A 17 12.41 1.86 7.76
N PHE A 18 12.63 0.89 8.65
CA PHE A 18 11.55 0.13 9.32
C PHE A 18 10.63 1.04 10.14
N ALA A 19 11.19 1.93 10.98
CA ALA A 19 10.38 2.82 11.80
C ALA A 19 9.51 3.77 10.96
N LEU A 20 10.05 4.32 9.86
CA LEU A 20 9.30 5.21 9.00
C LEU A 20 8.18 4.47 8.24
N THR A 21 8.42 3.26 7.72
CA THR A 21 7.38 2.45 7.09
C THR A 21 6.33 1.99 8.10
N PHE A 22 6.72 1.64 9.31
CA PHE A 22 5.81 1.29 10.40
C PHE A 22 4.91 2.47 10.79
N LEU A 23 5.49 3.64 11.05
CA LEU A 23 4.74 4.86 11.43
C LEU A 23 3.89 5.42 10.29
N SER A 24 4.22 5.10 9.04
CA SER A 24 3.39 5.48 7.89
C SER A 24 1.97 4.91 7.96
N SER A 25 1.78 3.87 8.76
CA SER A 25 0.48 3.20 9.00
C SER A 25 -0.60 4.15 9.49
N PHE A 26 -0.27 5.19 10.25
CA PHE A 26 -1.25 6.21 10.66
C PHE A 26 -1.86 7.00 9.50
N GLY A 27 -1.20 7.03 8.34
CA GLY A 27 -1.74 7.62 7.10
C GLY A 27 -2.29 6.60 6.11
N GLN A 28 -2.30 5.32 6.44
CA GLN A 28 -2.80 4.26 5.57
C GLN A 28 -4.31 4.07 5.68
N THR A 29 -4.92 3.58 4.60
CA THR A 29 -6.37 3.37 4.52
C THR A 29 -6.89 2.48 5.63
N PHE A 30 -6.20 1.38 5.93
CA PHE A 30 -6.64 0.42 6.94
C PHE A 30 -6.77 1.04 8.33
N PHE A 31 -5.91 2.01 8.69
CA PHE A 31 -5.95 2.67 9.99
C PHE A 31 -7.02 3.77 10.04
N ILE A 32 -7.05 4.66 9.03
CA ILE A 32 -7.99 5.77 8.95
C ILE A 32 -9.44 5.27 8.95
N SER A 33 -9.73 4.21 8.21
CA SER A 33 -11.08 3.67 8.06
C SER A 33 -11.63 3.00 9.32
N LEU A 34 -10.79 2.67 10.31
CA LEU A 34 -11.27 2.19 11.61
C LEU A 34 -12.11 3.22 12.36
N SER A 35 -11.89 4.51 12.13
CA SER A 35 -12.73 5.58 12.64
C SER A 35 -13.87 5.97 11.68
N GLY A 36 -14.02 5.30 10.55
CA GLY A 36 -14.94 5.68 9.47
C GLY A 36 -16.40 5.85 9.92
N PRO A 37 -17.04 4.87 10.58
CA PRO A 37 -18.42 5.02 11.08
C PRO A 37 -18.56 6.17 12.06
N ASP A 38 -17.60 6.33 12.98
CA ASP A 38 -17.64 7.40 13.99
C ASP A 38 -17.52 8.79 13.35
N ILE A 39 -16.63 8.94 12.35
CA ILE A 39 -16.46 10.17 11.57
C ILE A 39 -17.75 10.45 10.78
N ARG A 40 -18.31 9.47 10.09
CA ARG A 40 -19.57 9.66 9.34
C ARG A 40 -20.69 10.13 10.25
N ASN A 41 -20.85 9.50 11.40
CA ASN A 41 -21.86 9.89 12.39
C ASN A 41 -21.64 11.30 12.92
N ALA A 42 -20.39 11.66 13.25
CA ALA A 42 -20.07 12.99 13.78
C ALA A 42 -20.33 14.14 12.79
N PHE A 43 -20.18 13.88 11.49
CA PHE A 43 -20.36 14.89 10.44
C PHE A 43 -21.65 14.72 9.62
N GLY A 44 -22.51 13.74 9.95
CA GLY A 44 -23.74 13.47 9.20
C GLY A 44 -23.51 13.04 7.74
N LEU A 45 -22.44 12.27 7.49
CA LEU A 45 -22.03 11.88 6.14
C LEU A 45 -22.55 10.48 5.77
N THR A 46 -23.00 10.34 4.51
CA THR A 46 -23.28 9.03 3.92
C THR A 46 -21.98 8.27 3.59
N HIS A 47 -22.09 7.00 3.20
CA HIS A 47 -20.94 6.21 2.74
C HIS A 47 -20.24 6.84 1.53
N GLY A 48 -21.02 7.26 0.55
CA GLY A 48 -20.54 7.89 -0.68
C GLY A 48 -19.93 9.25 -0.43
N ALA A 49 -20.54 10.08 0.44
CA ALA A 49 -20.01 11.39 0.78
C ALA A 49 -18.64 11.28 1.47
N PHE A 50 -18.50 10.44 2.50
CA PHE A 50 -17.23 10.24 3.19
C PHE A 50 -16.18 9.58 2.29
N GLY A 51 -16.59 8.56 1.51
CA GLY A 51 -15.74 7.90 0.54
C GLY A 51 -15.23 8.86 -0.54
N SER A 52 -16.08 9.77 -1.04
CA SER A 52 -15.71 10.79 -2.04
C SER A 52 -14.70 11.81 -1.49
N ILE A 53 -14.90 12.28 -0.26
CA ILE A 53 -13.93 13.17 0.43
C ILE A 53 -12.59 12.47 0.57
N TYR A 54 -12.60 11.21 1.00
CA TYR A 54 -11.38 10.41 1.14
C TYR A 54 -10.70 10.14 -0.21
N SER A 55 -11.47 9.82 -1.24
CA SER A 55 -10.98 9.62 -2.61
C SER A 55 -10.29 10.87 -3.14
N LEU A 56 -10.93 12.04 -2.99
CA LEU A 56 -10.37 13.32 -3.41
C LEU A 56 -9.09 13.66 -2.63
N ALA A 57 -9.09 13.46 -1.32
CA ALA A 57 -7.92 13.65 -0.46
C ALA A 57 -6.76 12.75 -0.89
N THR A 58 -7.03 11.47 -1.19
CA THR A 58 -6.02 10.50 -1.63
C THR A 58 -5.48 10.83 -3.01
N LEU A 59 -6.32 11.16 -3.98
CA LEU A 59 -5.90 11.56 -5.32
C LEU A 59 -5.04 12.82 -5.28
N SER A 60 -5.47 13.84 -4.56
CA SER A 60 -4.74 15.12 -4.42
C SER A 60 -3.38 14.90 -3.75
N SER A 61 -3.32 14.08 -2.69
CA SER A 61 -2.05 13.75 -2.03
C SER A 61 -1.11 12.96 -2.95
N GLY A 62 -1.63 12.01 -3.73
CA GLY A 62 -0.88 11.24 -4.71
C GLY A 62 -0.31 12.12 -5.84
N LEU A 63 -1.11 13.05 -6.35
CA LEU A 63 -0.65 14.03 -7.33
C LEU A 63 0.45 14.92 -6.76
N LEU A 64 0.27 15.46 -5.54
CA LEU A 64 1.28 16.30 -4.91
C LEU A 64 2.59 15.54 -4.64
N MET A 65 2.52 14.23 -4.37
CA MET A 65 3.69 13.39 -4.16
C MET A 65 4.62 13.31 -5.38
N ILE A 66 4.16 13.61 -6.58
CA ILE A 66 5.02 13.68 -7.79
C ILE A 66 6.13 14.73 -7.58
N TRP A 67 5.79 15.87 -6.98
CA TRP A 67 6.74 16.95 -6.70
C TRP A 67 7.40 16.78 -5.34
N VAL A 68 6.63 16.57 -4.28
CA VAL A 68 7.14 16.43 -2.90
C VAL A 68 8.03 15.20 -2.76
N GLY A 69 7.73 14.11 -3.45
CA GLY A 69 8.57 12.92 -3.47
C GLY A 69 9.97 13.19 -4.02
N SER A 70 10.09 14.04 -5.04
CA SER A 70 11.39 14.42 -5.63
C SER A 70 12.26 15.30 -4.72
N VAL A 71 11.67 15.96 -3.72
CA VAL A 71 12.40 16.81 -2.76
C VAL A 71 13.39 15.97 -1.94
N ILE A 72 13.10 14.69 -1.70
CA ILE A 72 13.99 13.78 -0.95
C ILE A 72 15.39 13.65 -1.59
N ASP A 73 15.50 13.88 -2.89
CA ASP A 73 16.78 13.83 -3.61
C ASP A 73 17.62 15.10 -3.43
N ARG A 74 17.01 16.17 -2.91
CA ARG A 74 17.63 17.49 -2.74
C ARG A 74 17.93 17.85 -1.29
N VAL A 75 17.23 17.23 -0.34
CA VAL A 75 17.35 17.50 1.09
C VAL A 75 17.87 16.28 1.84
N ASP A 76 18.36 16.51 3.06
CA ASP A 76 18.70 15.40 3.96
C ASP A 76 17.44 14.58 4.27
N ILE A 77 17.53 13.25 4.16
CA ILE A 77 16.41 12.33 4.41
C ILE A 77 15.84 12.48 5.83
N ARG A 78 16.67 12.91 6.77
CA ARG A 78 16.27 13.14 8.16
C ARG A 78 15.37 14.35 8.29
N LEU A 79 15.74 15.45 7.58
CA LEU A 79 14.89 16.64 7.51
C LEU A 79 13.57 16.29 6.84
N TYR A 80 13.61 15.54 5.73
CA TYR A 80 12.42 15.09 5.03
C TYR A 80 11.52 14.22 5.93
N ALA A 81 12.11 13.23 6.64
CA ALA A 81 11.40 12.36 7.58
C ALA A 81 10.83 13.13 8.78
N THR A 82 11.62 14.06 9.37
CA THR A 82 11.16 14.91 10.48
C THR A 82 9.98 15.77 10.07
N THR A 83 10.05 16.42 8.91
CA THR A 83 8.94 17.22 8.36
C THR A 83 7.70 16.36 8.13
N ALA A 84 7.88 15.15 7.59
CA ALA A 84 6.78 14.21 7.37
C ALA A 84 6.15 13.74 8.69
N MET A 85 6.94 13.45 9.72
CA MET A 85 6.43 13.03 11.03
C MET A 85 5.69 14.17 11.74
N LEU A 86 6.22 15.39 11.71
CA LEU A 86 5.54 16.56 12.28
C LEU A 86 4.24 16.88 11.53
N GLY A 87 4.27 16.80 10.19
CA GLY A 87 3.08 16.97 9.37
C GLY A 87 2.02 15.90 9.65
N LEU A 88 2.44 14.64 9.83
CA LEU A 88 1.53 13.53 10.17
C LEU A 88 0.91 13.72 11.56
N ALA A 89 1.70 14.12 12.56
CA ALA A 89 1.19 14.40 13.90
C ALA A 89 0.21 15.58 13.89
N ALA A 90 0.53 16.66 13.17
CA ALA A 90 -0.37 17.81 12.99
C ALA A 90 -1.65 17.41 12.26
N ALA A 91 -1.58 16.55 11.24
CA ALA A 91 -2.75 16.04 10.53
C ALA A 91 -3.65 15.18 11.43
N ALA A 92 -3.05 14.30 12.25
CA ALA A 92 -3.80 13.48 13.21
C ALA A 92 -4.49 14.35 14.28
N LEU A 93 -3.81 15.36 14.77
CA LEU A 93 -4.40 16.33 15.71
C LEU A 93 -5.51 17.15 15.05
N SER A 94 -5.29 17.65 13.82
CA SER A 94 -6.28 18.39 13.04
C SER A 94 -7.54 17.54 12.78
N LEU A 95 -7.39 16.26 12.47
CA LEU A 95 -8.52 15.34 12.30
C LEU A 95 -9.33 15.22 13.59
N SER A 96 -8.66 15.09 14.75
CA SER A 96 -9.32 14.97 16.05
C SER A 96 -10.09 16.22 16.48
N LEU A 97 -9.73 17.37 15.94
CA LEU A 97 -10.29 18.70 16.26
C LEU A 97 -11.13 19.29 15.12
N ALA A 98 -11.35 18.53 14.05
CA ALA A 98 -12.02 19.04 12.85
C ALA A 98 -13.44 19.57 13.17
N PRO A 99 -13.72 20.88 12.94
CA PRO A 99 -15.02 21.48 13.27
C PRO A 99 -16.02 21.31 12.12
N ASN A 100 -15.59 20.95 10.92
CA ASN A 100 -16.41 20.86 9.73
C ASN A 100 -15.78 19.93 8.67
N VAL A 101 -16.56 19.64 7.63
CA VAL A 101 -16.18 18.71 6.56
C VAL A 101 -14.96 19.19 5.75
N ILE A 102 -14.74 20.51 5.65
CA ILE A 102 -13.57 21.05 4.92
C ILE A 102 -12.29 20.71 5.67
N VAL A 103 -12.25 20.97 6.98
CA VAL A 103 -11.07 20.63 7.81
C VAL A 103 -10.89 19.13 7.89
N LEU A 104 -11.98 18.33 7.94
CA LEU A 104 -11.93 16.88 7.82
C LEU A 104 -11.21 16.45 6.52
N GLY A 105 -11.64 16.99 5.38
CA GLY A 105 -11.03 16.67 4.08
C GLY A 105 -9.55 17.05 3.99
N LEU A 106 -9.18 18.24 4.49
CA LEU A 106 -7.79 18.70 4.56
C LEU A 106 -6.94 17.83 5.50
N SER A 107 -7.50 17.39 6.63
CA SER A 107 -6.81 16.47 7.55
C SER A 107 -6.58 15.11 6.92
N LEU A 108 -7.58 14.56 6.22
CA LEU A 108 -7.43 13.31 5.47
C LEU A 108 -6.38 13.44 4.36
N PHE A 109 -6.38 14.54 3.60
CA PHE A 109 -5.35 14.84 2.62
C PHE A 109 -3.96 14.87 3.25
N ALA A 110 -3.79 15.56 4.37
CA ALA A 110 -2.51 15.68 5.07
C ALA A 110 -2.04 14.32 5.65
N LEU A 111 -2.95 13.51 6.23
CA LEU A 111 -2.63 12.15 6.67
C LEU A 111 -2.12 11.29 5.52
N ARG A 112 -2.79 11.35 4.36
CA ARG A 112 -2.38 10.61 3.15
C ARG A 112 -1.04 11.11 2.62
N LEU A 113 -0.83 12.41 2.57
CA LEU A 113 0.42 13.01 2.08
C LEU A 113 1.60 12.67 2.98
N PHE A 114 1.50 12.99 4.28
CA PHE A 114 2.62 12.83 5.20
C PHE A 114 2.84 11.37 5.61
N GLY A 115 1.78 10.59 5.84
CA GLY A 115 1.87 9.20 6.27
C GLY A 115 2.14 8.27 5.09
N GLN A 116 1.14 8.01 4.27
CA GLN A 116 1.28 7.07 3.14
C GLN A 116 2.26 7.57 2.08
N GLY A 117 2.28 8.86 1.79
CA GLY A 117 3.19 9.44 0.80
C GLY A 117 4.61 9.56 1.33
N MET A 118 4.87 10.60 2.11
CA MET A 118 6.23 11.00 2.48
C MET A 118 6.94 9.98 3.39
N LEU A 119 6.29 9.49 4.46
CA LEU A 119 6.94 8.55 5.38
C LEU A 119 7.23 7.19 4.73
N SER A 120 6.27 6.63 3.98
CA SER A 120 6.50 5.39 3.22
C SER A 120 7.66 5.56 2.23
N HIS A 121 7.68 6.69 1.51
CA HIS A 121 8.73 6.99 0.55
C HIS A 121 10.09 7.14 1.23
N ALA A 122 10.17 7.88 2.34
CA ALA A 122 11.40 8.05 3.11
C ALA A 122 11.91 6.72 3.67
N GLY A 123 11.02 5.88 4.19
CA GLY A 123 11.38 4.57 4.72
C GLY A 123 12.02 3.66 3.68
N VAL A 124 11.45 3.59 2.49
CA VAL A 124 12.00 2.81 1.37
C VAL A 124 13.30 3.44 0.85
N MET A 125 13.33 4.75 0.65
CA MET A 125 14.48 5.45 0.09
C MET A 125 15.68 5.47 1.04
N SER A 126 15.48 5.39 2.37
CA SER A 126 16.58 5.29 3.34
C SER A 126 17.50 4.10 3.04
N THR A 127 16.92 2.95 2.72
CA THR A 127 17.65 1.70 2.45
C THR A 127 17.98 1.50 0.97
N ALA A 128 17.21 2.09 0.05
CA ALA A 128 17.46 2.00 -1.40
C ALA A 128 18.78 2.64 -1.84
N ARG A 129 19.34 3.52 -1.00
CA ARG A 129 20.61 4.22 -1.24
C ARG A 129 21.85 3.42 -0.83
N LEU A 130 21.68 2.27 -0.16
CA LEU A 130 22.77 1.38 0.20
C LEU A 130 23.36 0.66 -1.02
N ASP A 131 24.57 0.11 -0.85
CA ASP A 131 25.31 -0.62 -1.87
C ASP A 131 24.50 -1.78 -2.45
N GLU A 132 24.75 -2.12 -3.73
CA GLU A 132 23.98 -3.16 -4.46
C GLU A 132 23.96 -4.51 -3.76
N GLY A 133 25.10 -4.91 -3.15
CA GLY A 133 25.23 -6.20 -2.46
C GLY A 133 24.40 -6.36 -1.19
N VAL A 134 23.90 -5.24 -0.61
CA VAL A 134 23.14 -5.25 0.65
C VAL A 134 21.75 -4.62 0.51
N ARG A 135 21.53 -3.81 -0.53
CA ARG A 135 20.30 -3.03 -0.77
C ARG A 135 19.04 -3.87 -0.70
N GLY A 136 19.01 -5.00 -1.42
CA GLY A 136 17.80 -5.83 -1.48
C GLY A 136 17.36 -6.36 -0.11
N ARG A 137 18.31 -6.81 0.71
CA ARG A 137 18.02 -7.29 2.07
C ARG A 137 17.61 -6.15 3.00
N ALA A 138 18.29 -5.01 2.91
CA ALA A 138 17.97 -3.83 3.70
C ALA A 138 16.57 -3.29 3.39
N LEU A 139 16.22 -3.21 2.09
CA LEU A 139 14.87 -2.88 1.63
C LEU A 139 13.82 -3.85 2.16
N GLY A 140 14.12 -5.15 2.09
CA GLY A 140 13.22 -6.18 2.61
C GLY A 140 12.91 -5.99 4.10
N VAL A 141 13.94 -5.75 4.93
CA VAL A 141 13.76 -5.52 6.36
C VAL A 141 13.02 -4.21 6.65
N ALA A 142 13.38 -3.13 5.95
CA ALA A 142 12.68 -1.85 6.11
C ALA A 142 11.20 -1.95 5.71
N ALA A 143 10.88 -2.70 4.65
CA ALA A 143 9.50 -2.90 4.19
C ALA A 143 8.64 -3.73 5.16
N LEU A 144 9.24 -4.54 6.06
CA LEU A 144 8.50 -5.25 7.10
C LEU A 144 7.77 -4.31 8.07
N GLY A 145 8.13 -3.02 8.12
CA GLY A 145 7.39 -2.04 8.90
C GLY A 145 5.92 -1.90 8.45
N PHE A 146 5.60 -2.06 7.16
CA PHE A 146 4.22 -2.04 6.68
C PHE A 146 3.36 -3.15 7.29
N PRO A 147 3.68 -4.44 7.07
CA PRO A 147 2.89 -5.51 7.67
C PRO A 147 2.96 -5.55 9.20
N ALA A 148 4.03 -5.06 9.81
CA ALA A 148 4.08 -4.91 11.27
C ALA A 148 3.04 -3.89 11.77
N GLY A 149 2.87 -2.76 11.06
CA GLY A 149 1.83 -1.78 11.36
C GLY A 149 0.43 -2.33 11.11
N GLU A 150 0.22 -3.05 10.02
CA GLU A 150 -1.05 -3.73 9.70
C GLU A 150 -1.41 -4.80 10.74
N ALA A 151 -0.42 -5.48 11.31
CA ALA A 151 -0.66 -6.49 12.34
C ALA A 151 -0.98 -5.90 13.71
N LEU A 152 -0.37 -4.77 14.08
CA LEU A 152 -0.42 -4.26 15.45
C LEU A 152 -1.43 -3.12 15.66
N PHE A 153 -1.49 -2.18 14.70
CA PHE A 153 -2.30 -0.98 14.90
C PHE A 153 -3.81 -1.18 14.87
N PRO A 154 -4.41 -2.13 14.12
CA PRO A 154 -5.87 -2.30 14.14
C PRO A 154 -6.38 -2.69 15.53
N ALA A 155 -5.72 -3.62 16.22
CA ALA A 155 -6.11 -4.03 17.57
C ALA A 155 -6.00 -2.86 18.56
N ALA A 156 -4.89 -2.12 18.53
CA ALA A 156 -4.70 -0.95 19.37
C ALA A 156 -5.74 0.15 19.09
N ALA A 157 -6.00 0.44 17.80
CA ALA A 157 -6.97 1.47 17.41
C ALA A 157 -8.40 1.09 17.80
N ILE A 158 -8.83 -0.15 17.57
CA ILE A 158 -10.16 -0.63 17.93
C ILE A 158 -10.37 -0.53 19.45
N THR A 159 -9.39 -0.97 20.26
CA THR A 159 -9.45 -0.87 21.72
C THR A 159 -9.52 0.59 22.18
N LEU A 160 -8.70 1.47 21.61
CA LEU A 160 -8.73 2.89 21.96
C LEU A 160 -10.04 3.57 21.53
N ILE A 161 -10.53 3.28 20.32
CA ILE A 161 -11.81 3.85 19.86
C ILE A 161 -12.96 3.42 20.78
N ALA A 162 -12.97 2.15 21.23
CA ALA A 162 -14.00 1.65 22.12
C ALA A 162 -13.93 2.24 23.54
N THR A 163 -12.72 2.57 24.03
CA THR A 163 -12.52 3.03 25.44
C THR A 163 -12.53 4.54 25.60
N VAL A 164 -11.89 5.27 24.68
CA VAL A 164 -11.70 6.73 24.81
C VAL A 164 -12.31 7.53 23.63
N GLY A 165 -12.92 6.83 22.67
CA GLY A 165 -13.51 7.43 21.47
C GLY A 165 -12.50 7.75 20.37
N TRP A 166 -13.01 7.95 19.15
CA TRP A 166 -12.18 8.13 17.95
C TRP A 166 -11.33 9.40 18.00
N THR A 167 -11.87 10.52 18.50
CA THR A 167 -11.14 11.79 18.59
C THR A 167 -9.93 11.70 19.52
N SER A 168 -10.10 11.08 20.71
CA SER A 168 -9.00 10.84 21.65
C SER A 168 -7.99 9.86 21.09
N THR A 169 -8.41 8.85 20.35
CA THR A 169 -7.52 7.91 19.66
C THR A 169 -6.60 8.66 18.68
N TRP A 170 -7.10 9.60 17.90
CA TRP A 170 -6.28 10.42 17.00
C TRP A 170 -5.35 11.39 17.72
N ARG A 171 -5.73 11.92 18.91
CA ARG A 171 -4.82 12.69 19.77
C ARG A 171 -3.69 11.83 20.33
N ILE A 172 -4.01 10.61 20.76
CA ILE A 172 -3.01 9.61 21.21
C ILE A 172 -2.09 9.25 20.04
N ALA A 173 -2.60 9.04 18.84
CA ALA A 173 -1.78 8.79 17.66
C ALA A 173 -0.84 9.97 17.36
N ALA A 174 -1.33 11.21 17.41
CA ALA A 174 -0.49 12.41 17.23
C ALA A 174 0.63 12.46 18.27
N PHE A 175 0.31 12.22 19.55
CA PHE A 175 1.28 12.18 20.63
C PHE A 175 2.32 11.05 20.43
N ALA A 176 1.87 9.85 20.08
CA ALA A 176 2.74 8.71 19.81
C ALA A 176 3.74 8.98 18.66
N ILE A 177 3.30 9.68 17.58
CA ILE A 177 4.18 10.08 16.48
C ILE A 177 5.24 11.08 16.96
N VAL A 178 4.86 12.06 17.80
CA VAL A 178 5.82 13.04 18.37
C VAL A 178 6.81 12.34 19.31
N VAL A 179 6.36 11.43 20.15
CA VAL A 179 7.23 10.62 21.01
C VAL A 179 8.19 9.78 20.17
N ALA A 180 7.68 9.11 19.14
CA ALA A 180 8.53 8.31 18.23
C ALA A 180 9.57 9.20 17.51
N LEU A 181 9.22 10.41 17.13
CA LEU A 181 10.15 11.39 16.57
C LEU A 181 11.25 11.74 17.61
N GLY A 182 10.88 12.07 18.84
CA GLY A 182 11.83 12.38 19.93
C GLY A 182 12.77 11.21 20.23
N LEU A 183 12.23 9.98 20.32
CA LEU A 183 13.02 8.77 20.49
C LEU A 183 13.96 8.52 19.31
N GLY A 184 13.52 8.77 18.07
CA GLY A 184 14.36 8.68 16.88
C GLY A 184 15.55 9.65 16.91
N TRP A 185 15.34 10.87 17.39
CA TRP A 185 16.42 11.84 17.63
C TRP A 185 17.36 11.37 18.75
N LEU A 186 16.83 10.96 19.88
CA LEU A 186 17.61 10.47 21.03
C LEU A 186 18.44 9.23 20.67
N ALA A 187 17.86 8.29 19.91
CA ALA A 187 18.56 7.09 19.44
C ALA A 187 19.61 7.38 18.35
N GLY A 188 19.75 8.63 17.93
CA GLY A 188 20.68 9.01 16.85
C GLY A 188 20.30 8.49 15.46
N LEU A 189 19.06 8.01 15.27
CA LEU A 189 18.57 7.60 13.97
C LEU A 189 18.40 8.80 13.03
N LEU A 190 17.93 9.92 13.61
CA LEU A 190 17.71 11.20 12.90
C LEU A 190 18.86 12.19 13.12
N ILE A 191 19.76 11.95 14.08
CA ILE A 191 20.99 12.69 14.28
C ILE A 191 22.12 11.97 13.54
N GLY A 192 22.70 12.54 12.56
CA GLY A 192 23.75 11.85 11.87
C GLY A 192 24.88 12.75 11.41
N ARG A 193 26.07 12.19 11.40
CA ARG A 193 27.18 12.70 10.61
C ARG A 193 26.71 12.81 9.16
N LYS A 194 27.04 13.92 8.50
CA LYS A 194 26.86 14.07 7.06
C LYS A 194 27.54 12.87 6.41
N ASP A 195 26.74 11.93 5.91
CA ASP A 195 27.27 10.82 5.14
C ASP A 195 27.50 11.36 3.74
N PRO A 196 28.76 11.57 3.31
CA PRO A 196 29.05 12.21 2.03
C PRO A 196 28.51 11.42 0.85
N ASP A 197 28.28 10.10 1.01
CA ASP A 197 27.78 9.20 -0.04
C ASP A 197 26.28 9.29 -0.27
N PHE A 198 25.53 9.90 0.65
CA PHE A 198 24.07 10.00 0.56
C PHE A 198 23.56 10.82 -0.64
N GLY A 199 24.37 11.73 -1.16
CA GLY A 199 23.99 12.60 -2.29
C GLY A 199 24.64 12.26 -3.63
N ALA A 200 25.80 11.61 -3.64
CA ALA A 200 26.59 11.37 -4.85
C ALA A 200 26.00 10.23 -5.72
N ALA A 201 25.48 9.17 -5.11
CA ALA A 201 24.87 8.05 -5.84
C ALA A 201 23.54 8.42 -6.53
N ALA A 202 22.76 9.33 -5.93
CA ALA A 202 21.50 9.80 -6.52
C ALA A 202 21.73 10.66 -7.76
N ARG A 203 22.78 11.52 -7.76
CA ARG A 203 23.11 12.38 -8.91
C ARG A 203 23.59 11.62 -10.15
N LYS A 204 24.25 10.48 -9.99
CA LYS A 204 24.74 9.65 -11.13
C LYS A 204 23.62 8.90 -11.87
N ARG A 205 22.46 8.67 -11.26
CA ARG A 205 21.34 7.93 -11.87
C ARG A 205 20.36 8.77 -12.66
N SER A 206 20.31 10.09 -12.45
CA SER A 206 19.42 10.99 -13.19
C SER A 206 19.90 11.34 -14.60
N ALA A 207 21.10 10.95 -15.00
CA ALA A 207 21.67 11.17 -16.32
C ALA A 207 21.48 9.98 -17.28
N GLY A 208 20.43 9.18 -17.09
CA GLY A 208 20.12 8.03 -17.95
C GLY A 208 19.34 8.40 -19.20
N GLU A 209 19.67 7.69 -20.29
CA GLU A 209 19.14 7.79 -21.65
C GLU A 209 17.64 8.09 -21.75
N ALA A 210 17.25 8.85 -22.77
CA ALA A 210 15.85 9.13 -23.11
C ALA A 210 15.11 7.81 -23.38
N GLY A 211 14.42 7.29 -22.39
CA GLY A 211 13.62 6.08 -22.53
C GLY A 211 12.30 6.36 -23.29
N PRO A 212 11.50 5.31 -23.60
CA PRO A 212 10.26 5.44 -24.34
C PRO A 212 9.37 6.53 -23.76
N ARG A 213 8.63 7.21 -24.61
CA ARG A 213 7.61 8.17 -24.17
C ARG A 213 6.48 7.39 -23.51
N TRP A 214 5.85 7.96 -22.51
CA TRP A 214 4.69 7.35 -21.83
C TRP A 214 3.58 6.99 -22.82
N SER A 215 3.42 7.82 -23.89
CA SER A 215 2.49 7.55 -24.98
C SER A 215 2.75 6.21 -25.69
N ASP A 216 4.02 5.82 -25.84
CA ASP A 216 4.38 4.60 -26.56
C ASP A 216 4.06 3.36 -25.70
N THR A 217 4.31 3.45 -24.39
CA THR A 217 3.91 2.41 -23.44
C THR A 217 2.39 2.25 -23.37
N LEU A 218 1.64 3.37 -23.34
CA LEU A 218 0.17 3.37 -23.32
C LEU A 218 -0.46 2.90 -24.64
N ARG A 219 0.29 2.87 -25.74
CA ARG A 219 -0.18 2.30 -27.05
C ARG A 219 0.17 0.82 -27.21
N ASP A 220 1.06 0.28 -26.36
CA ASP A 220 1.39 -1.14 -26.40
C ASP A 220 0.21 -1.97 -25.85
N TRP A 221 -0.39 -2.79 -26.71
CA TRP A 221 -1.53 -3.62 -26.36
C TRP A 221 -1.25 -4.57 -25.18
N ARG A 222 0.00 -5.00 -25.02
CA ARG A 222 0.42 -5.86 -23.88
C ARG A 222 0.30 -5.11 -22.56
N PHE A 223 0.67 -3.82 -22.55
CA PHE A 223 0.49 -2.97 -21.38
C PHE A 223 -0.98 -2.72 -21.09
N LEU A 224 -1.78 -2.42 -22.13
CA LEU A 224 -3.24 -2.23 -21.99
C LEU A 224 -3.93 -3.49 -21.46
N ALA A 225 -3.55 -4.68 -21.94
CA ALA A 225 -4.08 -5.95 -21.46
C ALA A 225 -3.73 -6.24 -20.00
N LEU A 226 -2.62 -5.70 -19.47
CA LEU A 226 -2.24 -5.82 -18.07
C LEU A 226 -2.99 -4.84 -17.15
N ILE A 227 -3.49 -3.70 -17.65
CA ILE A 227 -4.11 -2.67 -16.81
C ILE A 227 -5.20 -3.24 -15.90
N PRO A 228 -6.22 -3.99 -16.42
CA PRO A 228 -7.28 -4.52 -15.56
C PRO A 228 -6.75 -5.37 -14.41
N THR A 229 -5.75 -6.21 -14.69
CA THR A 229 -5.14 -7.08 -13.69
C THR A 229 -4.31 -6.30 -12.67
N MET A 230 -3.54 -5.29 -13.13
CA MET A 230 -2.73 -4.45 -12.24
C MET A 230 -3.58 -3.60 -11.29
N ILE A 231 -4.70 -3.05 -11.75
CA ILE A 231 -5.56 -2.19 -10.91
C ILE A 231 -6.48 -2.99 -9.99
N GLY A 232 -6.77 -4.25 -10.32
CA GLY A 232 -7.73 -5.08 -9.58
C GLY A 232 -7.39 -5.20 -8.10
N TYR A 233 -6.15 -5.59 -7.80
CA TYR A 233 -5.74 -5.71 -6.39
C TYR A 233 -5.82 -4.38 -5.62
N PRO A 234 -5.14 -3.27 -6.01
CA PRO A 234 -5.13 -2.07 -5.19
C PRO A 234 -6.51 -1.40 -5.09
N ALA A 235 -7.34 -1.48 -6.12
CA ALA A 235 -8.69 -0.94 -6.09
C ALA A 235 -9.58 -1.72 -5.11
N ILE A 236 -9.69 -3.04 -5.27
CA ILE A 236 -10.58 -3.88 -4.46
C ILE A 236 -10.08 -3.97 -3.02
N MET A 237 -8.76 -4.07 -2.82
CA MET A 237 -8.13 -4.02 -1.50
C MET A 237 -8.50 -2.73 -0.76
N THR A 238 -8.41 -1.59 -1.44
CA THR A 238 -8.76 -0.30 -0.85
C THR A 238 -10.25 -0.22 -0.53
N ALA A 239 -11.13 -0.76 -1.37
CA ALA A 239 -12.56 -0.85 -1.08
C ALA A 239 -12.82 -1.64 0.22
N TYR A 240 -12.24 -2.83 0.34
CA TYR A 240 -12.44 -3.68 1.51
C TYR A 240 -11.89 -3.05 2.79
N PHE A 241 -10.67 -2.52 2.75
CA PHE A 241 -10.10 -1.87 3.92
C PHE A 241 -10.76 -0.55 4.27
N PHE A 242 -11.23 0.22 3.29
CA PHE A 242 -11.94 1.46 3.59
C PHE A 242 -13.31 1.21 4.23
N HIS A 243 -14.03 0.19 3.78
CA HIS A 243 -15.34 -0.16 4.30
C HIS A 243 -15.32 -1.30 5.35
N GLN A 244 -14.14 -1.67 5.87
CA GLN A 244 -13.96 -2.85 6.73
C GLN A 244 -14.85 -2.86 7.98
N ARG A 245 -15.06 -1.72 8.64
CA ARG A 245 -15.97 -1.64 9.80
C ARG A 245 -17.44 -1.77 9.41
N PHE A 246 -17.84 -1.22 8.27
CA PHE A 246 -19.17 -1.38 7.74
C PHE A 246 -19.42 -2.83 7.32
N ILE A 247 -18.44 -3.49 6.69
CA ILE A 247 -18.53 -4.92 6.35
C ILE A 247 -18.68 -5.76 7.62
N ALA A 248 -17.90 -5.45 8.67
CA ALA A 248 -18.00 -6.13 9.95
C ALA A 248 -19.39 -5.95 10.59
N GLU A 249 -19.95 -4.75 10.51
CA GLU A 249 -21.31 -4.46 11.01
C GLU A 249 -22.38 -5.25 10.24
N VAL A 250 -22.34 -5.22 8.90
CA VAL A 250 -23.30 -5.96 8.05
C VAL A 250 -23.22 -7.49 8.28
N LYS A 251 -22.01 -8.01 8.46
CA LYS A 251 -21.77 -9.45 8.66
C LYS A 251 -21.80 -9.88 10.14
N GLY A 252 -22.07 -8.95 11.07
CA GLY A 252 -22.13 -9.24 12.51
C GLY A 252 -20.80 -9.67 13.12
N TRP A 253 -19.66 -9.23 12.58
CA TRP A 253 -18.35 -9.55 13.13
C TRP A 253 -18.00 -8.68 14.33
N SER A 254 -17.43 -9.30 15.38
CA SER A 254 -16.87 -8.50 16.45
C SER A 254 -15.63 -7.72 15.99
N LEU A 255 -15.36 -6.57 16.61
CA LEU A 255 -14.21 -5.74 16.25
C LEU A 255 -12.88 -6.43 16.62
N GLU A 256 -12.86 -7.24 17.68
CA GLU A 256 -11.71 -8.04 18.09
C GLU A 256 -11.37 -9.11 17.04
N LEU A 257 -12.42 -9.76 16.48
CA LEU A 257 -12.24 -10.73 15.41
C LEU A 257 -11.75 -10.04 14.11
N LEU A 258 -12.28 -8.86 13.81
CA LEU A 258 -11.80 -8.05 12.69
C LEU A 258 -10.31 -7.72 12.86
N ALA A 259 -9.90 -7.23 14.05
CA ALA A 259 -8.50 -6.91 14.34
C ALA A 259 -7.58 -8.13 14.17
N SER A 260 -7.98 -9.27 14.74
CA SER A 260 -7.23 -10.54 14.65
C SER A 260 -7.11 -11.02 13.20
N SER A 261 -8.16 -10.81 12.40
CA SER A 261 -8.19 -11.18 10.98
C SER A 261 -7.25 -10.31 10.14
N ILE A 262 -7.14 -9.01 10.44
CA ILE A 262 -6.18 -8.11 9.79
C ILE A 262 -4.74 -8.50 10.18
N THR A 263 -4.50 -8.90 11.43
CA THR A 263 -3.21 -9.45 11.84
C THR A 263 -2.86 -10.71 11.03
N LEU A 264 -3.82 -11.62 10.86
CA LEU A 264 -3.64 -12.82 10.04
C LEU A 264 -3.33 -12.47 8.58
N PHE A 265 -4.05 -11.50 7.99
CA PHE A 265 -3.76 -10.97 6.67
C PHE A 265 -2.29 -10.53 6.54
N ALA A 266 -1.79 -9.73 7.49
CA ALA A 266 -0.42 -9.24 7.47
C ALA A 266 0.60 -10.39 7.53
N LEU A 267 0.38 -11.38 8.40
CA LEU A 267 1.25 -12.55 8.52
C LEU A 267 1.26 -13.38 7.24
N VAL A 268 0.09 -13.68 6.68
CA VAL A 268 -0.03 -14.43 5.40
C VAL A 268 0.67 -13.66 4.28
N SER A 269 0.47 -12.34 4.19
CA SER A 269 1.10 -11.49 3.17
C SER A 269 2.64 -11.59 3.23
N VAL A 270 3.23 -11.56 4.43
CA VAL A 270 4.69 -11.70 4.61
C VAL A 270 5.18 -13.07 4.15
N VAL A 271 4.53 -14.15 4.58
CA VAL A 271 4.92 -15.52 4.22
C VAL A 271 4.86 -15.72 2.70
N VAL A 272 3.80 -15.23 2.08
CA VAL A 272 3.62 -15.32 0.62
C VAL A 272 4.66 -14.45 -0.10
N ALA A 273 4.92 -13.23 0.36
CA ALA A 273 5.92 -12.35 -0.24
C ALA A 273 7.33 -12.97 -0.23
N MET A 274 7.69 -13.69 0.84
CA MET A 274 8.98 -14.40 0.92
C MET A 274 9.11 -15.54 -0.09
N SER A 275 8.01 -16.19 -0.45
CA SER A 275 7.99 -17.33 -1.38
C SER A 275 7.69 -16.92 -2.83
N ALA A 276 7.08 -15.76 -3.06
CA ALA A 276 6.61 -15.31 -4.37
C ALA A 276 7.71 -15.28 -5.44
N GLY A 277 8.94 -14.87 -5.07
CA GLY A 277 10.09 -14.89 -6.00
C GLY A 277 10.39 -16.29 -6.55
N SER A 278 10.43 -17.29 -5.68
CA SER A 278 10.67 -18.68 -6.08
C SER A 278 9.57 -19.22 -7.00
N PHE A 279 8.31 -18.82 -6.79
CA PHE A 279 7.20 -19.16 -7.68
C PHE A 279 7.37 -18.50 -9.06
N VAL A 280 7.77 -17.22 -9.10
CA VAL A 280 8.06 -16.52 -10.36
C VAL A 280 9.19 -17.20 -11.12
N ASP A 281 10.27 -17.59 -10.42
CA ASP A 281 11.41 -18.28 -11.05
C ASP A 281 11.00 -19.64 -11.63
N ARG A 282 10.14 -20.38 -10.93
CA ARG A 282 9.70 -21.71 -11.34
C ARG A 282 8.66 -21.68 -12.47
N PHE A 283 7.63 -20.85 -12.37
CA PHE A 283 6.46 -20.89 -13.26
C PHE A 283 6.45 -19.80 -14.32
N GLY A 284 7.23 -18.72 -14.15
CA GLY A 284 7.22 -17.52 -14.99
C GLY A 284 6.17 -16.50 -14.54
N ALA A 285 6.50 -15.22 -14.69
CA ALA A 285 5.66 -14.15 -14.21
C ALA A 285 4.36 -14.00 -15.02
N VAL A 286 4.43 -14.16 -16.34
CA VAL A 286 3.23 -14.09 -17.21
C VAL A 286 2.21 -15.16 -16.84
N ARG A 287 2.64 -16.41 -16.57
CA ARG A 287 1.72 -17.46 -16.10
C ARG A 287 1.11 -17.14 -14.74
N LEU A 288 1.92 -16.64 -13.80
CA LEU A 288 1.43 -16.29 -12.47
C LEU A 288 0.46 -15.11 -12.52
N SER A 289 0.58 -14.20 -13.51
CA SER A 289 -0.36 -13.08 -13.66
C SER A 289 -1.80 -13.52 -13.96
N HIS A 290 -2.00 -14.71 -14.51
CA HIS A 290 -3.33 -15.27 -14.75
C HIS A 290 -4.04 -15.64 -13.43
N PHE A 291 -3.30 -15.94 -12.38
CA PHE A 291 -3.84 -16.52 -11.14
C PHE A 291 -3.60 -15.68 -9.89
N TYR A 292 -2.78 -14.62 -9.95
CA TYR A 292 -2.41 -13.92 -8.72
C TYR A 292 -3.58 -13.22 -8.02
N LEU A 293 -4.67 -12.93 -8.74
CA LEU A 293 -5.91 -12.41 -8.15
C LEU A 293 -6.80 -13.50 -7.54
N ALA A 294 -6.47 -14.80 -7.69
CA ALA A 294 -7.33 -15.90 -7.28
C ALA A 294 -7.66 -15.86 -5.77
N GLY A 295 -6.70 -15.50 -4.92
CA GLY A 295 -6.94 -15.35 -3.48
C GLY A 295 -8.01 -14.28 -3.19
N MET A 296 -7.91 -13.11 -3.82
CA MET A 296 -8.89 -12.03 -3.65
C MET A 296 -10.24 -12.37 -4.30
N THR A 297 -10.24 -13.10 -5.43
CA THR A 297 -11.46 -13.60 -6.05
C THR A 297 -12.18 -14.56 -5.11
N ALA A 298 -11.46 -15.51 -4.51
CA ALA A 298 -11.99 -16.43 -3.51
C ALA A 298 -12.49 -15.69 -2.27
N ALA A 299 -11.76 -14.68 -1.79
CA ALA A 299 -12.19 -13.85 -0.66
C ALA A 299 -13.51 -13.14 -0.96
N SER A 300 -13.63 -12.50 -2.12
CA SER A 300 -14.87 -11.84 -2.53
C SER A 300 -16.04 -12.81 -2.65
N LEU A 301 -15.78 -14.00 -3.20
CA LEU A 301 -16.80 -15.04 -3.34
C LEU A 301 -17.24 -15.58 -1.97
N THR A 302 -16.28 -15.82 -1.06
CA THR A 302 -16.63 -16.28 0.30
C THR A 302 -17.41 -15.22 1.06
N LEU A 303 -17.07 -13.94 0.92
CA LEU A 303 -17.82 -12.84 1.56
C LEU A 303 -19.23 -12.68 0.99
N ALA A 304 -19.43 -12.97 -0.31
CA ALA A 304 -20.73 -12.90 -0.95
C ALA A 304 -21.67 -14.07 -0.57
N LEU A 305 -21.13 -15.28 -0.34
CA LEU A 305 -21.93 -16.50 -0.26
C LEU A 305 -22.09 -17.07 1.15
N PHE A 306 -21.26 -16.66 2.10
CA PHE A 306 -21.23 -17.28 3.43
C PHE A 306 -21.37 -16.24 4.55
N ASP A 307 -22.03 -16.68 5.65
CA ASP A 307 -22.20 -15.92 6.90
C ASP A 307 -21.81 -16.80 8.09
N THR A 308 -20.54 -17.21 8.15
CA THR A 308 -20.02 -18.04 9.24
C THR A 308 -19.21 -17.22 10.24
N PRO A 309 -19.15 -17.60 11.52
CA PRO A 309 -18.39 -16.87 12.52
C PRO A 309 -16.89 -16.73 12.21
N PHE A 310 -16.32 -17.69 11.48
CA PHE A 310 -14.89 -17.68 11.11
C PHE A 310 -14.60 -17.01 9.76
N LEU A 311 -15.63 -16.51 9.09
CA LEU A 311 -15.52 -15.90 7.76
C LEU A 311 -14.44 -14.79 7.69
N PRO A 312 -14.33 -13.86 8.66
CA PRO A 312 -13.31 -12.81 8.57
C PRO A 312 -11.89 -13.36 8.54
N LEU A 313 -11.58 -14.42 9.28
CA LEU A 313 -10.27 -15.05 9.24
C LEU A 313 -9.95 -15.61 7.85
N VAL A 314 -10.89 -16.33 7.25
CA VAL A 314 -10.74 -16.90 5.90
C VAL A 314 -10.63 -15.79 4.86
N PHE A 315 -11.51 -14.78 4.93
CA PHE A 315 -11.53 -13.64 4.02
C PHE A 315 -10.20 -12.88 4.01
N PHE A 316 -9.72 -12.48 5.18
CA PHE A 316 -8.47 -11.73 5.29
C PHE A 316 -7.23 -12.58 4.96
N ALA A 317 -7.23 -13.89 5.28
CA ALA A 317 -6.15 -14.78 4.87
C ALA A 317 -6.08 -14.90 3.33
N LEU A 318 -7.21 -15.06 2.65
CA LEU A 318 -7.28 -15.13 1.18
C LEU A 318 -6.83 -13.82 0.51
N ILE A 319 -7.19 -12.65 1.06
CA ILE A 319 -6.65 -11.36 0.59
C ILE A 319 -5.14 -11.32 0.79
N GLY A 320 -4.64 -11.83 1.92
CA GLY A 320 -3.22 -11.91 2.24
C GLY A 320 -2.41 -12.69 1.19
N LEU A 321 -2.97 -13.76 0.62
CA LEU A 321 -2.34 -14.51 -0.47
C LEU A 321 -2.08 -13.62 -1.70
N THR A 322 -3.08 -12.84 -2.11
CA THR A 322 -2.95 -11.91 -3.24
C THR A 322 -1.99 -10.76 -2.90
N SER A 323 -2.11 -10.19 -1.70
CA SER A 323 -1.26 -9.08 -1.25
C SER A 323 0.23 -9.42 -1.31
N GLY A 324 0.60 -10.57 -0.74
CA GLY A 324 2.00 -10.99 -0.66
C GLY A 324 2.66 -11.20 -2.03
N CYS A 325 1.94 -11.66 -3.04
CA CYS A 325 2.51 -11.92 -4.35
C CYS A 325 2.45 -10.71 -5.31
N THR A 326 1.56 -9.72 -5.07
CA THR A 326 1.26 -8.65 -6.03
C THR A 326 2.49 -7.89 -6.53
N ASN A 327 3.30 -7.37 -5.61
CA ASN A 327 4.45 -6.55 -5.98
C ASN A 327 5.50 -7.34 -6.78
N VAL A 328 5.71 -8.60 -6.42
CA VAL A 328 6.69 -9.48 -7.07
C VAL A 328 6.20 -9.87 -8.46
N VAL A 329 4.95 -10.31 -8.57
CA VAL A 329 4.36 -10.75 -9.86
C VAL A 329 4.29 -9.58 -10.84
N ILE A 330 3.75 -8.44 -10.44
CA ILE A 330 3.62 -7.27 -11.33
C ILE A 330 4.98 -6.78 -11.80
N ALA A 331 5.96 -6.66 -10.89
CA ALA A 331 7.31 -6.24 -11.27
C ALA A 331 7.96 -7.21 -12.26
N ALA A 332 7.79 -8.51 -12.06
CA ALA A 332 8.36 -9.54 -12.90
C ALA A 332 7.67 -9.65 -14.26
N VAL A 333 6.32 -9.52 -14.32
CA VAL A 333 5.58 -9.50 -15.60
C VAL A 333 6.02 -8.33 -16.48
N LEU A 334 6.13 -7.14 -15.88
CA LEU A 334 6.61 -5.97 -16.63
C LEU A 334 8.04 -6.18 -17.15
N ALA A 335 8.92 -6.81 -16.35
CA ALA A 335 10.27 -7.13 -16.79
C ALA A 335 10.30 -8.21 -17.88
N GLU A 336 9.46 -9.25 -17.81
CA GLU A 336 9.37 -10.30 -18.83
C GLU A 336 8.85 -9.80 -20.18
N LEU A 337 7.86 -8.87 -20.17
CA LEU A 337 7.22 -8.38 -21.38
C LEU A 337 7.94 -7.19 -22.03
N PHE A 338 8.57 -6.32 -21.24
CA PHE A 338 9.15 -5.06 -21.72
C PHE A 338 10.67 -4.97 -21.56
N GLY A 339 11.30 -5.99 -20.96
CA GLY A 339 12.73 -5.99 -20.66
C GLY A 339 13.09 -5.09 -19.47
N THR A 340 14.38 -5.00 -19.17
CA THR A 340 14.89 -4.29 -17.98
C THR A 340 15.38 -2.88 -18.24
N THR A 341 15.68 -2.52 -19.50
CA THR A 341 16.34 -1.25 -19.88
C THR A 341 15.55 -0.01 -19.44
N HIS A 342 14.22 -0.02 -19.61
CA HIS A 342 13.35 1.12 -19.24
C HIS A 342 12.29 0.74 -18.18
N LEU A 343 12.51 -0.36 -17.47
CA LEU A 343 11.56 -0.92 -16.51
C LEU A 343 11.10 0.09 -15.44
N GLY A 344 12.02 0.97 -14.99
CA GLY A 344 11.70 2.00 -14.00
C GLY A 344 10.59 2.96 -14.45
N LYS A 345 10.62 3.41 -15.72
CA LYS A 345 9.58 4.30 -16.28
C LYS A 345 8.25 3.59 -16.43
N ILE A 346 8.26 2.34 -16.92
CA ILE A 346 7.05 1.52 -17.09
C ILE A 346 6.41 1.23 -15.74
N ARG A 347 7.21 0.89 -14.72
CA ARG A 347 6.72 0.68 -13.35
C ARG A 347 6.15 1.96 -12.73
N ALA A 348 6.74 3.11 -13.00
CA ALA A 348 6.22 4.39 -12.51
C ALA A 348 4.83 4.69 -13.10
N LEU A 349 4.65 4.45 -14.41
CA LEU A 349 3.37 4.60 -15.09
C LEU A 349 2.32 3.62 -14.53
N ALA A 350 2.69 2.33 -14.40
CA ALA A 350 1.83 1.31 -13.81
C ALA A 350 1.41 1.70 -12.38
N GLY A 351 2.36 2.14 -11.55
CA GLY A 351 2.11 2.61 -10.19
C GLY A 351 1.14 3.81 -10.14
N ALA A 352 1.30 4.78 -11.04
CA ALA A 352 0.39 5.92 -11.11
C ALA A 352 -1.05 5.49 -11.43
N ILE A 353 -1.23 4.58 -12.40
CA ILE A 353 -2.55 4.02 -12.75
C ILE A 353 -3.15 3.26 -11.56
N MET A 354 -2.36 2.44 -10.86
CA MET A 354 -2.79 1.70 -9.67
C MET A 354 -3.23 2.64 -8.53
N VAL A 355 -2.50 3.75 -8.31
CA VAL A 355 -2.85 4.76 -7.30
C VAL A 355 -4.17 5.44 -7.64
N VAL A 356 -4.38 5.85 -8.89
CA VAL A 356 -5.64 6.46 -9.31
C VAL A 356 -6.82 5.50 -9.11
N ALA A 357 -6.67 4.24 -9.52
CA ALA A 357 -7.71 3.23 -9.34
C ALA A 357 -8.04 3.00 -7.87
N SER A 358 -7.02 2.83 -7.00
CA SER A 358 -7.24 2.63 -5.57
C SER A 358 -7.87 3.85 -4.89
N ALA A 359 -7.47 5.05 -5.29
CA ALA A 359 -8.00 6.28 -4.71
C ALA A 359 -9.48 6.54 -5.08
N ALA A 360 -9.92 6.12 -6.25
CA ALA A 360 -11.31 6.31 -6.69
C ALA A 360 -12.30 5.35 -5.98
N THR A 361 -11.83 4.20 -5.54
CA THR A 361 -12.70 3.10 -5.09
C THR A 361 -13.51 3.39 -3.82
N PRO A 362 -12.99 4.07 -2.75
CA PRO A 362 -13.77 4.39 -1.57
C PRO A 362 -15.05 5.18 -1.87
N GLY A 363 -14.94 6.20 -2.71
CA GLY A 363 -16.10 6.99 -3.13
C GLY A 363 -17.05 6.20 -4.02
N ALA A 364 -16.53 5.49 -5.03
CA ALA A 364 -17.36 4.70 -5.93
C ALA A 364 -18.18 3.62 -5.19
N ILE A 365 -17.55 2.85 -4.32
CA ILE A 365 -18.24 1.82 -3.54
C ILE A 365 -19.18 2.43 -2.50
N GLY A 366 -18.79 3.54 -1.87
CA GLY A 366 -19.67 4.26 -0.95
C GLY A 366 -20.96 4.74 -1.62
N LEU A 367 -20.88 5.25 -2.84
CA LEU A 367 -22.06 5.65 -3.63
C LEU A 367 -22.95 4.45 -4.00
N LEU A 368 -22.38 3.26 -4.26
CA LEU A 368 -23.15 2.05 -4.48
C LEU A 368 -23.91 1.63 -3.21
N PHE A 369 -23.29 1.73 -2.03
CA PHE A 369 -23.97 1.49 -0.77
C PHE A 369 -25.11 2.50 -0.53
N ASP A 370 -24.89 3.79 -0.81
CA ASP A 370 -25.93 4.82 -0.69
C ASP A 370 -27.08 4.59 -1.68
N ALA A 371 -26.82 3.97 -2.83
CA ALA A 371 -27.83 3.56 -3.81
C ALA A 371 -28.56 2.25 -3.43
N GLY A 372 -28.27 1.67 -2.26
CA GLY A 372 -28.90 0.46 -1.76
C GLY A 372 -28.38 -0.85 -2.39
N ILE A 373 -27.25 -0.81 -3.09
CA ILE A 373 -26.61 -2.02 -3.62
C ILE A 373 -26.02 -2.81 -2.46
N SER A 374 -26.39 -4.09 -2.36
CA SER A 374 -25.94 -4.95 -1.25
C SER A 374 -24.43 -5.25 -1.33
N LEU A 375 -23.85 -5.58 -0.18
CA LEU A 375 -22.45 -6.02 -0.08
C LEU A 375 -22.18 -7.24 -0.97
N GLU A 376 -23.09 -8.20 -0.98
CA GLU A 376 -23.01 -9.43 -1.79
C GLU A 376 -22.95 -9.12 -3.29
N ALA A 377 -23.80 -8.20 -3.77
CA ALA A 377 -23.82 -7.79 -5.16
C ALA A 377 -22.51 -7.11 -5.57
N ILE A 378 -21.95 -6.25 -4.70
CA ILE A 378 -20.67 -5.61 -4.93
C ILE A 378 -19.54 -6.66 -4.97
N CYS A 379 -19.53 -7.60 -4.03
CA CYS A 379 -18.54 -8.68 -4.00
C CYS A 379 -18.60 -9.55 -5.25
N LEU A 380 -19.80 -9.92 -5.73
CA LEU A 380 -19.98 -10.65 -6.99
C LEU A 380 -19.49 -9.81 -8.20
N GLY A 381 -19.76 -8.52 -8.21
CA GLY A 381 -19.21 -7.60 -9.21
C GLY A 381 -17.68 -7.62 -9.24
N PHE A 382 -17.01 -7.63 -8.07
CA PHE A 382 -15.57 -7.79 -7.98
C PHE A 382 -15.10 -9.15 -8.48
N VAL A 383 -15.81 -10.24 -8.20
CA VAL A 383 -15.52 -11.58 -8.74
C VAL A 383 -15.54 -11.56 -10.26
N VAL A 384 -16.63 -11.06 -10.86
CA VAL A 384 -16.76 -10.95 -12.33
C VAL A 384 -15.62 -10.11 -12.92
N TYR A 385 -15.33 -8.97 -12.31
CA TYR A 385 -14.22 -8.12 -12.74
C TYR A 385 -12.87 -8.85 -12.71
N MET A 386 -12.55 -9.53 -11.59
CA MET A 386 -11.26 -10.21 -11.43
C MET A 386 -11.11 -11.41 -12.38
N LEU A 387 -12.18 -12.15 -12.61
CA LEU A 387 -12.19 -13.25 -13.57
C LEU A 387 -12.00 -12.72 -15.01
N ALA A 388 -12.67 -11.62 -15.37
CA ALA A 388 -12.49 -10.99 -16.67
C ALA A 388 -11.07 -10.44 -16.85
N ALA A 389 -10.53 -9.76 -15.81
CA ALA A 389 -9.17 -9.27 -15.80
C ALA A 389 -8.13 -10.40 -15.95
N ALA A 390 -8.32 -11.51 -15.24
CA ALA A 390 -7.49 -12.70 -15.38
C ALA A 390 -7.59 -13.29 -16.81
N ALA A 391 -8.80 -13.40 -17.35
CA ALA A 391 -9.03 -13.93 -18.71
C ALA A 391 -8.31 -13.09 -19.78
N ILE A 392 -8.29 -11.77 -19.64
CA ILE A 392 -7.55 -10.88 -20.56
C ILE A 392 -6.06 -11.19 -20.56
N THR A 393 -5.47 -11.60 -19.44
CA THR A 393 -4.03 -11.89 -19.40
C THR A 393 -3.62 -13.12 -20.21
N PHE A 394 -4.55 -14.04 -20.52
CA PHE A 394 -4.23 -15.23 -21.35
C PHE A 394 -3.86 -14.89 -22.78
N VAL A 395 -4.20 -13.70 -23.29
CA VAL A 395 -3.75 -13.25 -24.61
C VAL A 395 -2.29 -12.80 -24.62
N LEU A 396 -1.67 -12.62 -23.45
CA LEU A 396 -0.29 -12.15 -23.36
C LEU A 396 0.69 -13.20 -23.88
N PRO A 397 1.73 -12.79 -24.63
CA PRO A 397 2.75 -13.71 -25.11
C PRO A 397 3.53 -14.25 -23.91
N ASN A 398 3.84 -15.55 -23.95
CA ASN A 398 4.72 -16.16 -22.95
C ASN A 398 6.16 -16.22 -23.48
N PRO A 399 7.05 -15.28 -23.11
CA PRO A 399 8.41 -15.22 -23.65
C PRO A 399 9.25 -16.44 -23.30
N ARG A 400 8.95 -17.14 -22.21
CA ARG A 400 9.66 -18.37 -21.82
C ARG A 400 9.28 -19.55 -22.71
N ALA A 401 8.02 -19.68 -23.09
CA ALA A 401 7.57 -20.73 -24.00
C ALA A 401 8.19 -20.57 -25.40
N ALA A 402 8.40 -19.33 -25.84
CA ALA A 402 9.07 -19.04 -27.10
C ALA A 402 10.56 -19.44 -27.11
N ARG A 403 11.26 -19.32 -25.96
CA ARG A 403 12.68 -19.72 -25.82
C ARG A 403 12.89 -21.22 -25.71
N LEU A 404 11.85 -21.98 -25.36
CA LEU A 404 11.91 -23.44 -25.21
C LEU A 404 11.52 -24.20 -26.47
N ARG A 405 11.05 -23.53 -27.52
CA ARG A 405 10.86 -24.14 -28.84
C ARG A 405 12.24 -24.30 -29.47
N PRO A 406 12.70 -25.55 -29.81
CA PRO A 406 13.91 -25.75 -30.61
C PRO A 406 13.75 -24.90 -31.87
N SER A 407 14.81 -24.19 -32.28
CA SER A 407 14.89 -23.63 -33.62
C SER A 407 14.75 -24.79 -34.59
N GLU A 408 13.57 -24.95 -35.18
CA GLU A 408 13.42 -25.80 -36.35
C GLU A 408 14.29 -25.12 -37.42
N GLY A 409 15.52 -25.64 -37.56
CA GLY A 409 16.51 -25.29 -38.56
C GLY A 409 16.23 -25.96 -39.89
#